data_248163911d4f2b1a7da3f1f2d554818f
#
_entry.id   248163911d4f2b1a7da3f1f2d554818f
#
_cell.length_a   1.000
_cell.length_b   1.000
_cell.length_c   1.000
_cell.angle_alpha   90.00
_cell.angle_beta   90.00
_cell.angle_gamma   90.00
#
_symmetry.space_group_name_H-M   'P 1'
#
loop_
_entity.id
_entity.type
_entity.pdbx_description
1 polymer ?
#
loop_
_entity_poly.entity_id
_entity_poly.type
_entity_poly.pdbx_seq_one_letter_code
_entity_poly.pdbx_strand_id
1 'polypeptide(L)'
;MRRTASSSIGFAVFLLACSLASPLVQASCTPLGGASTLASSGMLSAAVPVPQSAPAVPAASVDVQSEARQALAAIGRLEDADTALSLAAEGAALYEREAVKLDGYAYCSQAVELAEKGEFRESTRAASKALHVALQTGNTDLLGKAYRDLSIAFSYAGQLERAEQFANLSLKYPGIDPTQVNGPSKKVLGDVRTRQKRYDEAIALYDQARGESSDRFRPLVDASLANALILSGDLPRARSTLDGLAVPSDPSQQAQLQRTRGRLLLAENKPAEALALYQQLASAPVNGDEGFYRAWALDGISKSESALGNEAQAAQALDQAIDVFAKARAKFRSDEFKMGLFSDLQVVFERAIGMHSRLGQPAKAFDISERSRARALLDAVAGRAEIGNGEAIALDATTLQAMLRPDEVVVAYHALPDRLVAWVLSNDGVREAKLPVAIKRADLARLVDAYRDALINVRPAADVGDKIGQLLLAPLEIPAGKRIIIVPHGPLHYLPFQALRLDGQYLI
;
A
#
# COMPACT_ATOMS: atom_id res chain seq x y z
N MET A 1 -32.99 -29.86 0.01
CA MET A 1 -31.64 -30.38 -0.11
C MET A 1 -30.90 -29.55 -1.15
N ARG A 2 -30.21 -28.48 -0.77
CA ARG A 2 -29.34 -27.69 -1.63
C ARG A 2 -27.93 -27.77 -1.05
N ARG A 3 -27.05 -28.48 -1.72
CA ARG A 3 -25.63 -28.48 -1.42
C ARG A 3 -25.05 -27.21 -1.99
N THR A 4 -24.59 -26.32 -1.15
CA THR A 4 -23.75 -25.18 -1.52
C THR A 4 -22.33 -25.69 -1.76
N ALA A 5 -21.90 -25.61 -3.01
CA ALA A 5 -20.49 -25.78 -3.35
C ALA A 5 -19.71 -24.59 -2.82
N SER A 6 -18.88 -24.81 -1.82
CA SER A 6 -17.84 -23.88 -1.41
C SER A 6 -16.75 -23.88 -2.49
N SER A 7 -16.76 -22.86 -3.34
CA SER A 7 -15.65 -22.63 -4.24
C SER A 7 -14.51 -21.98 -3.43
N SER A 8 -13.46 -22.75 -3.26
CA SER A 8 -12.15 -22.24 -2.85
C SER A 8 -11.61 -21.27 -3.89
N ILE A 9 -11.88 -19.99 -3.72
CA ILE A 9 -11.32 -18.89 -4.50
C ILE A 9 -10.40 -18.11 -3.54
N GLY A 10 -9.15 -18.35 -3.63
CA GLY A 10 -8.17 -17.57 -2.95
C GLY A 10 -6.81 -18.04 -3.38
N PHE A 11 -6.05 -17.28 -4.12
CA PHE A 11 -4.60 -17.48 -4.12
C PHE A 11 -3.74 -16.47 -4.89
N ALA A 12 -4.25 -15.40 -5.47
CA ALA A 12 -3.39 -14.59 -6.34
C ALA A 12 -3.34 -13.09 -6.09
N VAL A 13 -3.93 -12.59 -5.03
CA VAL A 13 -4.14 -11.14 -4.85
C VAL A 13 -2.92 -10.38 -4.32
N PHE A 14 -1.85 -11.04 -4.12
CA PHE A 14 -0.92 -10.80 -3.06
C PHE A 14 0.27 -9.90 -3.27
N LEU A 15 0.73 -9.68 -4.40
CA LEU A 15 2.08 -9.15 -4.67
C LEU A 15 2.15 -7.65 -4.92
N LEU A 16 1.20 -6.87 -4.40
CA LEU A 16 0.97 -5.53 -4.91
C LEU A 16 1.31 -4.38 -4.02
N ALA A 17 1.13 -4.53 -2.75
CA ALA A 17 1.38 -3.45 -1.80
C ALA A 17 2.85 -3.35 -1.40
N CYS A 18 3.57 -4.46 -1.47
CA CYS A 18 5.01 -4.47 -1.20
C CYS A 18 5.74 -5.22 -2.31
N SER A 19 6.82 -4.68 -2.79
CA SER A 19 7.77 -5.44 -3.55
C SER A 19 8.20 -6.67 -2.75
N LEU A 20 7.71 -7.87 -3.15
CA LEU A 20 8.35 -9.13 -2.80
C LEU A 20 8.08 -9.76 -1.43
N ALA A 21 6.84 -9.98 -1.04
CA ALA A 21 6.58 -11.10 -0.17
C ALA A 21 6.24 -12.31 -1.05
N SER A 22 7.14 -13.21 -1.18
CA SER A 22 6.96 -14.44 -1.93
C SER A 22 6.71 -15.61 -1.00
N PRO A 23 6.17 -16.73 -1.49
CA PRO A 23 6.03 -17.97 -0.72
C PRO A 23 7.33 -18.46 -0.06
N LEU A 24 8.47 -17.89 -0.42
CA LEU A 24 9.76 -18.17 0.24
C LEU A 24 9.88 -17.58 1.64
N VAL A 25 9.07 -16.61 2.05
CA VAL A 25 9.02 -16.14 3.44
C VAL A 25 8.44 -17.23 4.35
N GLN A 26 7.54 -18.09 3.83
CA GLN A 26 7.02 -19.24 4.57
C GLN A 26 8.13 -20.23 4.97
N ALA A 27 9.15 -20.40 4.12
CA ALA A 27 10.27 -21.28 4.42
C ALA A 27 11.11 -20.81 5.61
N SER A 28 11.06 -19.52 5.96
CA SER A 28 11.81 -18.98 7.09
C SER A 28 11.15 -19.21 8.45
N CYS A 29 9.90 -19.67 8.47
CA CYS A 29 9.19 -20.05 9.69
C CYS A 29 9.23 -21.57 9.99
N THR A 30 9.91 -22.39 9.17
CA THR A 30 10.06 -23.81 9.48
C THR A 30 11.14 -24.04 10.51
N PRO A 31 10.98 -24.96 11.47
CA PRO A 31 12.03 -25.30 12.42
C PRO A 31 13.21 -25.97 11.71
N LEU A 32 14.41 -25.69 12.19
CA LEU A 32 15.62 -26.38 11.79
C LEU A 32 15.55 -27.85 12.22
N GLY A 33 15.30 -28.73 11.29
CA GLY A 33 15.35 -30.17 11.57
C GLY A 33 14.22 -30.95 10.91
N GLY A 34 14.44 -31.36 9.69
CA GLY A 34 13.56 -32.29 9.01
C GLY A 34 13.82 -32.28 7.51
N ALA A 35 14.56 -33.26 7.03
CA ALA A 35 14.75 -33.46 5.59
C ALA A 35 13.41 -33.64 4.90
N SER A 36 13.01 -32.71 4.08
CA SER A 36 11.89 -32.90 3.17
C SER A 36 12.41 -33.42 1.84
N THR A 37 12.32 -34.70 1.65
CA THR A 37 12.35 -35.29 0.32
C THR A 37 11.01 -35.07 -0.35
N LEU A 38 11.06 -34.42 -1.48
CA LEU A 38 10.00 -34.43 -2.47
C LEU A 38 9.73 -35.87 -2.92
N ALA A 39 8.51 -36.32 -2.75
CA ALA A 39 7.99 -37.42 -3.52
C ALA A 39 6.54 -37.13 -3.88
N SER A 40 6.32 -36.88 -5.15
CA SER A 40 5.04 -37.01 -5.83
C SER A 40 4.62 -38.47 -5.83
N SER A 41 3.31 -38.67 -5.79
CA SER A 41 2.51 -39.84 -6.12
C SER A 41 2.03 -40.72 -4.99
N GLY A 42 0.74 -40.67 -4.84
CA GLY A 42 -0.19 -41.78 -4.78
C GLY A 42 -0.10 -42.83 -3.66
N MET A 43 -1.19 -42.89 -2.94
CA MET A 43 -1.76 -44.09 -2.28
C MET A 43 -1.23 -44.53 -0.93
N LEU A 44 -2.24 -44.76 -0.08
CA LEU A 44 -2.39 -45.66 1.04
C LEU A 44 -2.22 -45.08 2.46
N SER A 45 -3.39 -45.01 3.06
CA SER A 45 -3.65 -44.98 4.50
C SER A 45 -2.76 -45.95 5.26
N ALA A 46 -1.90 -45.37 6.11
CA ALA A 46 -1.36 -46.08 7.27
C ALA A 46 -1.30 -45.07 8.43
N ALA A 47 -1.92 -45.41 9.51
CA ALA A 47 -1.92 -44.60 10.73
C ALA A 47 -0.49 -44.34 11.18
N VAL A 48 -0.09 -43.07 11.16
CA VAL A 48 1.16 -42.61 11.74
C VAL A 48 0.98 -42.57 13.26
N PRO A 49 1.83 -43.20 14.04
CA PRO A 49 1.75 -43.09 15.49
C PRO A 49 1.98 -41.65 15.92
N VAL A 50 1.08 -41.15 16.76
CA VAL A 50 1.20 -39.84 17.41
C VAL A 50 2.53 -39.80 18.16
N PRO A 51 3.43 -38.83 17.91
CA PRO A 51 4.63 -38.69 18.70
C PRO A 51 4.21 -38.41 20.15
N GLN A 52 4.78 -39.16 21.06
CA GLN A 52 4.67 -38.90 22.50
C GLN A 52 5.10 -37.45 22.77
N SER A 53 4.32 -36.76 23.62
CA SER A 53 4.48 -35.40 24.07
C SER A 53 5.96 -34.96 24.10
N ALA A 54 6.27 -33.94 23.31
CA ALA A 54 7.54 -33.22 23.45
C ALA A 54 7.67 -32.74 24.92
N PRO A 55 8.90 -32.77 25.48
CA PRO A 55 9.13 -32.31 26.84
C PRO A 55 8.59 -30.86 26.96
N ALA A 56 7.87 -30.59 28.05
CA ALA A 56 7.32 -29.28 28.33
C ALA A 56 8.45 -28.24 28.25
N VAL A 57 8.39 -27.35 27.26
CA VAL A 57 9.35 -26.26 27.11
C VAL A 57 9.13 -25.34 28.31
N PRO A 58 10.16 -24.97 29.07
CA PRO A 58 10.05 -24.11 30.25
C PRO A 58 9.40 -22.76 29.81
N ALA A 59 8.49 -22.27 30.65
CA ALA A 59 7.88 -20.95 30.45
C ALA A 59 8.99 -19.90 30.27
N ALA A 60 8.77 -18.93 29.37
CA ALA A 60 9.70 -17.85 29.14
C ALA A 60 10.12 -17.23 30.47
N SER A 61 11.43 -17.13 30.70
CA SER A 61 11.95 -16.51 31.90
C SER A 61 11.51 -15.04 31.95
N VAL A 62 11.42 -14.49 33.16
CA VAL A 62 11.18 -13.04 33.38
C VAL A 62 12.16 -12.17 32.59
N ASP A 63 13.33 -12.71 32.27
CA ASP A 63 14.37 -12.10 31.47
C ASP A 63 13.96 -11.77 30.02
N VAL A 64 13.29 -12.68 29.31
CA VAL A 64 12.89 -12.44 27.90
C VAL A 64 11.81 -11.36 27.82
N GLN A 65 10.91 -11.32 28.78
CA GLN A 65 9.93 -10.22 28.84
C GLN A 65 10.60 -8.88 29.20
N SER A 66 11.59 -8.91 30.08
CA SER A 66 12.39 -7.76 30.44
C SER A 66 13.24 -7.27 29.26
N GLU A 67 13.88 -8.17 28.54
CA GLU A 67 14.64 -7.87 27.32
C GLU A 67 13.74 -7.31 26.21
N ALA A 68 12.56 -7.89 25.99
CA ALA A 68 11.59 -7.36 25.05
C ALA A 68 11.14 -5.94 25.42
N ARG A 69 10.88 -5.68 26.72
CA ARG A 69 10.59 -4.33 27.23
C ARG A 69 11.76 -3.37 27.06
N GLN A 70 12.99 -3.82 27.38
CA GLN A 70 14.18 -2.97 27.22
C GLN A 70 14.47 -2.70 25.74
N ALA A 71 14.28 -3.69 24.86
CA ALA A 71 14.42 -3.52 23.44
C ALA A 71 13.39 -2.55 22.86
N LEU A 72 12.15 -2.61 23.33
CA LEU A 72 11.09 -1.68 22.97
C LEU A 72 11.35 -0.26 23.49
N ALA A 73 11.82 -0.12 24.74
CA ALA A 73 12.18 1.16 25.34
C ALA A 73 13.40 1.81 24.65
N ALA A 74 14.36 0.99 24.16
CA ALA A 74 15.56 1.48 23.46
C ALA A 74 15.26 2.06 22.07
N ILE A 75 14.06 1.82 21.49
CA ILE A 75 13.60 2.43 20.23
C ILE A 75 13.02 3.83 20.42
N GLY A 76 12.88 4.28 21.67
CA GLY A 76 12.69 5.70 21.98
C GLY A 76 11.24 6.19 22.10
N ARG A 77 10.24 5.29 22.13
CA ARG A 77 8.85 5.67 22.46
C ARG A 77 8.22 4.63 23.38
N LEU A 78 7.81 5.06 24.56
CA LEU A 78 7.09 4.22 25.54
C LEU A 78 5.77 3.65 24.97
N GLU A 79 5.09 4.41 24.11
CA GLU A 79 3.88 3.98 23.40
C GLU A 79 4.09 2.74 22.51
N ASP A 80 5.28 2.58 21.95
CA ASP A 80 5.60 1.46 21.04
C ASP A 80 5.93 0.17 21.81
N ALA A 81 6.52 0.31 22.99
CA ALA A 81 6.71 -0.79 23.92
C ALA A 81 5.36 -1.37 24.37
N ASP A 82 4.44 -0.50 24.69
CA ASP A 82 3.09 -0.89 25.12
C ASP A 82 2.31 -1.53 23.97
N THR A 83 2.53 -1.12 22.71
CA THR A 83 1.86 -1.72 21.55
C THR A 83 2.27 -3.18 21.33
N ALA A 84 3.56 -3.52 21.40
CA ALA A 84 4.01 -4.90 21.23
C ALA A 84 3.59 -5.79 22.39
N LEU A 85 3.60 -5.27 23.63
CA LEU A 85 3.08 -5.97 24.81
C LEU A 85 1.56 -6.16 24.73
N SER A 86 0.84 -5.16 24.22
CA SER A 86 -0.59 -5.26 23.96
C SER A 86 -0.90 -6.34 22.92
N LEU A 87 -0.13 -6.38 21.82
CA LEU A 87 -0.28 -7.42 20.80
C LEU A 87 0.07 -8.82 21.34
N ALA A 88 1.08 -8.95 22.19
CA ALA A 88 1.40 -10.21 22.84
C ALA A 88 0.29 -10.67 23.80
N ALA A 89 -0.33 -9.73 24.53
CA ALA A 89 -1.47 -10.03 25.40
C ALA A 89 -2.73 -10.41 24.60
N GLU A 90 -2.99 -9.71 23.49
CA GLU A 90 -4.05 -10.10 22.55
C GLU A 90 -3.79 -11.50 21.96
N GLY A 91 -2.57 -11.78 21.56
CA GLY A 91 -2.13 -13.08 21.08
C GLY A 91 -2.35 -14.18 22.10
N ALA A 92 -2.03 -13.93 23.38
CA ALA A 92 -2.29 -14.84 24.50
C ALA A 92 -3.79 -15.16 24.63
N ALA A 93 -4.64 -14.12 24.65
CA ALA A 93 -6.07 -14.29 24.77
C ALA A 93 -6.69 -15.03 23.58
N LEU A 94 -6.16 -14.86 22.38
CA LEU A 94 -6.58 -15.57 21.18
C LEU A 94 -6.12 -17.04 21.23
N TYR A 95 -4.85 -17.26 21.59
CA TYR A 95 -4.25 -18.59 21.72
C TYR A 95 -5.00 -19.46 22.72
N GLU A 96 -5.39 -18.91 23.88
CA GLU A 96 -6.11 -19.66 24.90
C GLU A 96 -7.53 -20.08 24.47
N ARG A 97 -8.13 -19.38 23.52
CA ARG A 97 -9.47 -19.70 22.96
C ARG A 97 -9.45 -20.76 21.87
N GLU A 98 -8.28 -21.09 21.34
CA GLU A 98 -8.19 -22.08 20.27
C GLU A 98 -8.38 -23.52 20.79
N ALA A 99 -9.24 -24.27 20.10
CA ALA A 99 -9.46 -25.68 20.41
C ALA A 99 -8.24 -26.56 20.06
N VAL A 100 -7.49 -26.16 19.01
CA VAL A 100 -6.25 -26.80 18.59
C VAL A 100 -5.15 -25.75 18.55
N LYS A 101 -4.17 -25.89 19.42
CA LYS A 101 -3.04 -24.97 19.52
C LYS A 101 -1.94 -25.38 18.54
N LEU A 102 -1.55 -24.45 17.67
CA LEU A 102 -0.44 -24.63 16.76
C LEU A 102 0.88 -24.25 17.47
N ASP A 103 2.00 -24.68 16.92
CA ASP A 103 3.28 -24.17 17.34
C ASP A 103 3.51 -22.73 16.81
N GLY A 104 4.49 -22.03 17.40
CA GLY A 104 4.75 -20.64 17.05
C GLY A 104 5.18 -20.43 15.60
N TYR A 105 5.89 -21.40 15.02
CA TYR A 105 6.33 -21.32 13.62
C TYR A 105 5.18 -21.51 12.64
N ALA A 106 4.21 -22.34 12.98
CA ALA A 106 3.00 -22.49 12.18
C ALA A 106 2.16 -21.19 12.20
N TYR A 107 2.11 -20.49 13.34
CA TYR A 107 1.48 -19.16 13.39
C TYR A 107 2.24 -18.12 12.57
N CYS A 108 3.60 -18.13 12.54
CA CYS A 108 4.37 -17.30 11.63
C CYS A 108 4.00 -17.56 10.16
N SER A 109 3.97 -18.84 9.75
CA SER A 109 3.59 -19.21 8.38
C SER A 109 2.17 -18.75 8.04
N GLN A 110 1.23 -18.92 8.96
CA GLN A 110 -0.14 -18.44 8.83
C GLN A 110 -0.21 -16.92 8.73
N ALA A 111 0.58 -16.19 9.52
CA ALA A 111 0.62 -14.74 9.48
C ALA A 111 1.05 -14.22 8.10
N VAL A 112 2.09 -14.81 7.53
CA VAL A 112 2.58 -14.45 6.19
C VAL A 112 1.52 -14.78 5.14
N GLU A 113 0.94 -15.99 5.16
CA GLU A 113 -0.10 -16.39 4.21
C GLU A 113 -1.33 -15.48 4.28
N LEU A 114 -1.77 -15.08 5.47
CA LEU A 114 -2.89 -14.17 5.66
C LEU A 114 -2.56 -12.74 5.20
N ALA A 115 -1.37 -12.27 5.54
CA ALA A 115 -0.88 -11.01 5.00
C ALA A 115 -0.91 -11.09 3.48
N GLU A 116 -0.47 -12.14 2.85
CA GLU A 116 -0.55 -12.42 1.44
C GLU A 116 -1.97 -12.45 0.87
N LYS A 117 -2.95 -12.81 1.55
CA LYS A 117 -4.36 -12.76 1.18
C LYS A 117 -5.02 -11.39 1.45
N GLY A 118 -4.25 -10.41 1.94
CA GLY A 118 -4.78 -9.11 2.32
C GLY A 118 -5.63 -9.13 3.60
N GLU A 119 -5.54 -10.18 4.39
CA GLU A 119 -6.25 -10.35 5.65
C GLU A 119 -5.38 -9.80 6.81
N PHE A 120 -5.13 -8.47 6.80
CA PHE A 120 -4.21 -7.80 7.72
C PHE A 120 -4.51 -8.09 9.19
N ARG A 121 -5.78 -7.98 9.61
CA ARG A 121 -6.19 -8.19 11.00
C ARG A 121 -5.89 -9.63 11.44
N GLU A 122 -6.23 -10.59 10.62
CA GLU A 122 -5.98 -12.00 10.91
C GLU A 122 -4.48 -12.34 10.84
N SER A 123 -3.74 -11.72 9.92
CA SER A 123 -2.28 -11.80 9.86
C SER A 123 -1.64 -11.28 11.15
N THR A 124 -2.06 -10.09 11.62
CA THR A 124 -1.57 -9.52 12.88
C THR A 124 -1.90 -10.43 14.07
N ARG A 125 -3.11 -10.99 14.12
CA ARG A 125 -3.53 -11.94 15.17
C ARG A 125 -2.68 -13.21 15.17
N ALA A 126 -2.40 -13.77 14.00
CA ALA A 126 -1.52 -14.93 13.88
C ALA A 126 -0.09 -14.62 14.36
N ALA A 127 0.48 -13.49 13.90
CA ALA A 127 1.80 -13.04 14.35
C ALA A 127 1.83 -12.73 15.87
N SER A 128 0.76 -12.20 16.43
CA SER A 128 0.61 -11.95 17.87
C SER A 128 0.59 -13.26 18.68
N LYS A 129 -0.05 -14.32 18.16
CA LYS A 129 0.01 -15.65 18.77
C LYS A 129 1.41 -16.25 18.71
N ALA A 130 2.11 -16.10 17.57
CA ALA A 130 3.52 -16.49 17.45
C ALA A 130 4.40 -15.75 18.48
N LEU A 131 4.18 -14.43 18.62
CA LEU A 131 4.88 -13.61 19.61
C LEU A 131 4.63 -14.11 21.05
N HIS A 132 3.37 -14.40 21.39
CA HIS A 132 3.03 -14.96 22.69
C HIS A 132 3.74 -16.28 22.96
N VAL A 133 3.72 -17.24 22.01
CA VAL A 133 4.40 -18.52 22.15
C VAL A 133 5.91 -18.33 22.29
N ALA A 134 6.52 -17.38 21.52
CA ALA A 134 7.94 -17.07 21.62
C ALA A 134 8.32 -16.56 23.02
N LEU A 135 7.51 -15.67 23.59
CA LEU A 135 7.72 -15.14 24.94
C LEU A 135 7.53 -16.22 26.02
N GLN A 136 6.51 -17.08 25.89
CA GLN A 136 6.30 -18.19 26.84
C GLN A 136 7.45 -19.20 26.84
N THR A 137 8.01 -19.48 25.67
CA THR A 137 9.03 -20.53 25.52
C THR A 137 10.45 -20.02 25.64
N GLY A 138 10.66 -18.69 25.69
CA GLY A 138 11.98 -18.09 25.63
C GLY A 138 12.71 -18.33 24.30
N ASN A 139 11.95 -18.63 23.23
CA ASN A 139 12.51 -18.93 21.91
C ASN A 139 12.82 -17.65 21.16
N THR A 140 14.08 -17.21 21.22
CA THR A 140 14.55 -15.97 20.59
C THR A 140 14.52 -16.02 19.06
N ASP A 141 14.70 -17.18 18.43
CA ASP A 141 14.54 -17.36 16.98
C ASP A 141 13.11 -17.11 16.55
N LEU A 142 12.14 -17.70 17.25
CA LEU A 142 10.73 -17.47 17.01
C LEU A 142 10.33 -16.02 17.28
N LEU A 143 10.91 -15.39 18.31
CA LEU A 143 10.67 -13.98 18.64
C LEU A 143 11.09 -13.06 17.51
N GLY A 144 12.29 -13.26 16.96
CA GLY A 144 12.77 -12.51 15.79
C GLY A 144 11.85 -12.68 14.58
N LYS A 145 11.38 -13.91 14.30
CA LYS A 145 10.45 -14.21 13.21
C LYS A 145 9.08 -13.56 13.43
N ALA A 146 8.52 -13.62 14.63
CA ALA A 146 7.24 -13.02 14.97
C ALA A 146 7.26 -11.48 14.78
N TYR A 147 8.33 -10.81 15.22
CA TYR A 147 8.51 -9.38 14.99
C TYR A 147 8.65 -9.04 13.50
N ARG A 148 9.38 -9.84 12.73
CA ARG A 148 9.47 -9.68 11.28
C ARG A 148 8.09 -9.77 10.63
N ASP A 149 7.29 -10.75 11.01
CA ASP A 149 5.97 -11.01 10.42
C ASP A 149 4.96 -9.90 10.81
N LEU A 150 5.04 -9.36 12.02
CA LEU A 150 4.35 -8.13 12.41
C LEU A 150 4.78 -6.94 11.54
N SER A 151 6.09 -6.79 11.28
CA SER A 151 6.58 -5.74 10.37
C SER A 151 5.99 -5.87 8.98
N ILE A 152 5.93 -7.08 8.44
CA ILE A 152 5.30 -7.35 7.14
C ILE A 152 3.82 -6.94 7.17
N ALA A 153 3.06 -7.40 8.16
CA ALA A 153 1.65 -7.10 8.29
C ALA A 153 1.38 -5.59 8.37
N PHE A 154 2.12 -4.85 9.21
CA PHE A 154 1.99 -3.39 9.32
C PHE A 154 2.45 -2.64 8.07
N SER A 155 3.49 -3.14 7.38
CA SER A 155 3.91 -2.57 6.10
C SER A 155 2.80 -2.68 5.05
N TYR A 156 2.12 -3.82 4.94
CA TYR A 156 0.98 -3.98 4.04
C TYR A 156 -0.19 -3.07 4.39
N ALA A 157 -0.45 -2.85 5.66
CA ALA A 157 -1.46 -1.90 6.11
C ALA A 157 -1.07 -0.42 5.88
N GLY A 158 0.13 -0.14 5.34
CA GLY A 158 0.61 1.22 5.12
C GLY A 158 1.12 1.92 6.38
N GLN A 159 1.20 1.23 7.52
CA GLN A 159 1.69 1.77 8.80
C GLN A 159 3.22 1.63 8.88
N LEU A 160 3.93 2.42 8.06
CA LEU A 160 5.36 2.24 7.81
C LEU A 160 6.24 2.48 9.05
N GLU A 161 5.85 3.38 9.94
CA GLU A 161 6.56 3.66 11.19
C GLU A 161 6.53 2.44 12.13
N ARG A 162 5.36 1.83 12.28
CA ARG A 162 5.21 0.59 13.06
C ARG A 162 5.94 -0.58 12.42
N ALA A 163 5.84 -0.71 11.10
CA ALA A 163 6.58 -1.72 10.35
C ALA A 163 8.09 -1.60 10.59
N GLU A 164 8.63 -0.38 10.56
CA GLU A 164 10.04 -0.10 10.86
C GLU A 164 10.42 -0.51 12.27
N GLN A 165 9.60 -0.18 13.26
CA GLN A 165 9.83 -0.54 14.67
C GLN A 165 9.92 -2.05 14.84
N PHE A 166 8.96 -2.81 14.28
CA PHE A 166 8.97 -4.26 14.37
C PHE A 166 10.12 -4.90 13.58
N ALA A 167 10.51 -4.36 12.43
CA ALA A 167 11.69 -4.82 11.71
C ALA A 167 12.98 -4.64 12.55
N ASN A 168 13.12 -3.48 13.19
CA ASN A 168 14.25 -3.22 14.09
C ASN A 168 14.26 -4.14 15.32
N LEU A 169 13.08 -4.46 15.88
CA LEU A 169 12.97 -5.45 16.94
C LEU A 169 13.40 -6.84 16.47
N SER A 170 12.97 -7.26 15.28
CA SER A 170 13.37 -8.54 14.71
C SER A 170 14.89 -8.68 14.62
N LEU A 171 15.59 -7.62 14.23
CA LEU A 171 17.07 -7.62 14.13
C LEU A 171 17.80 -7.72 15.47
N LYS A 172 17.14 -7.46 16.60
CA LYS A 172 17.71 -7.68 17.93
C LYS A 172 17.73 -9.16 18.36
N TYR A 173 16.96 -10.00 17.67
CA TYR A 173 16.82 -11.42 17.95
C TYR A 173 17.21 -12.25 16.71
N PRO A 174 18.52 -12.36 16.42
CA PRO A 174 19.03 -12.95 15.18
C PRO A 174 18.75 -14.45 15.02
N GLY A 175 18.33 -15.11 16.08
CA GLY A 175 18.10 -16.55 16.08
C GLY A 175 19.40 -17.37 16.09
N ILE A 176 19.23 -18.69 16.03
CA ILE A 176 20.34 -19.64 16.02
C ILE A 176 21.04 -19.67 14.65
N ASP A 177 20.24 -19.55 13.57
CA ASP A 177 20.73 -19.45 12.19
C ASP A 177 20.44 -18.04 11.64
N PRO A 178 21.45 -17.17 11.56
CA PRO A 178 21.29 -15.82 11.04
C PRO A 178 20.71 -15.77 9.61
N THR A 179 20.92 -16.80 8.79
CA THR A 179 20.39 -16.84 7.42
C THR A 179 18.86 -16.96 7.37
N GLN A 180 18.25 -17.41 8.47
CA GLN A 180 16.80 -17.59 8.59
C GLN A 180 16.09 -16.35 9.20
N VAL A 181 16.80 -15.51 9.93
CA VAL A 181 16.25 -14.33 10.59
C VAL A 181 16.86 -13.04 10.07
N ASN A 182 18.19 -12.88 10.18
CA ASN A 182 18.85 -11.60 9.89
C ASN A 182 18.68 -11.16 8.43
N GLY A 183 19.03 -12.02 7.47
CA GLY A 183 18.87 -11.71 6.05
C GLY A 183 17.44 -11.34 5.70
N PRO A 184 16.44 -12.20 6.01
CA PRO A 184 15.03 -11.88 5.80
C PRO A 184 14.56 -10.61 6.51
N SER A 185 14.98 -10.36 7.77
CA SER A 185 14.56 -9.16 8.52
C SER A 185 15.16 -7.88 7.96
N LYS A 186 16.44 -7.90 7.55
CA LYS A 186 17.07 -6.78 6.84
C LYS A 186 16.39 -6.50 5.50
N LYS A 187 15.99 -7.55 4.78
CA LYS A 187 15.21 -7.39 3.56
C LYS A 187 13.88 -6.69 3.84
N VAL A 188 13.14 -7.10 4.87
CA VAL A 188 11.87 -6.46 5.25
C VAL A 188 12.08 -5.00 5.65
N LEU A 189 13.12 -4.70 6.44
CA LEU A 189 13.45 -3.31 6.79
C LEU A 189 13.82 -2.50 5.52
N GLY A 190 14.54 -3.08 4.57
CA GLY A 190 14.85 -2.49 3.28
C GLY A 190 13.59 -2.18 2.46
N ASP A 191 12.60 -3.09 2.48
CA ASP A 191 11.31 -2.85 1.81
C ASP A 191 10.57 -1.68 2.46
N VAL A 192 10.57 -1.57 3.79
CA VAL A 192 9.99 -0.43 4.52
C VAL A 192 10.71 0.87 4.15
N ARG A 193 12.05 0.88 4.12
CA ARG A 193 12.86 2.05 3.70
C ARG A 193 12.56 2.46 2.26
N THR A 194 12.42 1.49 1.36
CA THR A 194 12.05 1.75 -0.04
C THR A 194 10.69 2.45 -0.13
N ARG A 195 9.70 2.01 0.64
CA ARG A 195 8.38 2.66 0.71
C ARG A 195 8.43 4.05 1.34
N GLN A 196 9.31 4.26 2.31
CA GLN A 196 9.61 5.58 2.89
C GLN A 196 10.44 6.48 1.95
N LYS A 197 10.82 5.99 0.75
CA LYS A 197 11.70 6.67 -0.23
C LYS A 197 13.13 6.94 0.30
N ARG A 198 13.57 6.17 1.27
CA ARG A 198 14.93 6.20 1.85
C ARG A 198 15.81 5.18 1.12
N TYR A 199 16.05 5.42 -0.17
CA TYR A 199 16.62 4.42 -1.09
C TYR A 199 18.04 4.01 -0.73
N ASP A 200 18.89 4.93 -0.34
CA ASP A 200 20.29 4.61 0.02
C ASP A 200 20.36 3.67 1.22
N GLU A 201 19.51 3.89 2.22
CA GLU A 201 19.42 3.00 3.39
C GLU A 201 18.85 1.64 3.00
N ALA A 202 17.84 1.61 2.11
CA ALA A 202 17.28 0.37 1.61
C ALA A 202 18.33 -0.46 0.86
N ILE A 203 19.11 0.16 -0.02
CA ILE A 203 20.19 -0.49 -0.78
C ILE A 203 21.23 -1.08 0.17
N ALA A 204 21.69 -0.31 1.17
CA ALA A 204 22.65 -0.79 2.16
C ALA A 204 22.12 -2.00 2.94
N LEU A 205 20.83 -1.99 3.30
CA LEU A 205 20.17 -3.11 3.99
C LEU A 205 20.06 -4.36 3.10
N TYR A 206 19.72 -4.19 1.82
CA TYR A 206 19.67 -5.30 0.86
C TYR A 206 21.04 -5.91 0.58
N ASP A 207 22.10 -5.09 0.48
CA ASP A 207 23.45 -5.60 0.33
C ASP A 207 23.88 -6.46 1.52
N GLN A 208 23.57 -6.03 2.74
CA GLN A 208 23.79 -6.83 3.94
C GLN A 208 22.92 -8.10 3.94
N ALA A 209 21.62 -7.96 3.64
CA ALA A 209 20.69 -9.08 3.60
C ALA A 209 21.13 -10.15 2.60
N ARG A 210 21.70 -9.75 1.46
CA ARG A 210 22.22 -10.66 0.42
C ARG A 210 23.33 -11.55 0.95
N GLY A 211 24.25 -10.99 1.72
CA GLY A 211 25.35 -11.74 2.35
C GLY A 211 24.90 -12.66 3.49
N GLU A 212 23.78 -12.32 4.13
CA GLU A 212 23.24 -13.02 5.30
C GLU A 212 22.00 -13.88 4.97
N SER A 213 21.70 -14.12 3.69
CA SER A 213 20.57 -14.92 3.25
C SER A 213 21.01 -16.25 2.66
N SER A 214 20.17 -17.28 2.83
CA SER A 214 20.35 -18.55 2.14
C SER A 214 20.28 -18.38 0.62
N ASP A 215 20.89 -19.29 -0.14
CA ASP A 215 20.85 -19.27 -1.61
C ASP A 215 19.42 -19.26 -2.17
N ARG A 216 18.50 -19.91 -1.47
CA ARG A 216 17.07 -19.94 -1.83
C ARG A 216 16.39 -18.57 -1.64
N PHE A 217 16.81 -17.80 -0.64
CA PHE A 217 16.19 -16.49 -0.33
C PHE A 217 16.85 -15.33 -1.06
N ARG A 218 18.13 -15.48 -1.46
CA ARG A 218 18.91 -14.43 -2.12
C ARG A 218 18.25 -13.82 -3.37
N PRO A 219 17.61 -14.58 -4.28
CA PRO A 219 16.92 -13.99 -5.44
C PRO A 219 15.85 -12.98 -5.09
N LEU A 220 15.18 -13.15 -3.93
CA LEU A 220 14.18 -12.19 -3.45
C LEU A 220 14.81 -10.88 -2.97
N VAL A 221 15.97 -11.00 -2.31
CA VAL A 221 16.75 -9.82 -1.90
C VAL A 221 17.22 -9.08 -3.13
N ASP A 222 17.77 -9.79 -4.12
CA ASP A 222 18.31 -9.21 -5.35
C ASP A 222 17.20 -8.49 -6.18
N ALA A 223 16.00 -9.04 -6.20
CA ALA A 223 14.89 -8.39 -6.88
C ALA A 223 14.41 -7.10 -6.15
N SER A 224 14.41 -7.09 -4.80
CA SER A 224 14.15 -5.87 -4.02
C SER A 224 15.26 -4.84 -4.20
N LEU A 225 16.52 -5.27 -4.18
CA LEU A 225 17.69 -4.44 -4.43
C LEU A 225 17.61 -3.77 -5.80
N ALA A 226 17.32 -4.54 -6.85
CA ALA A 226 17.17 -4.01 -8.21
C ALA A 226 16.09 -2.91 -8.27
N ASN A 227 14.95 -3.13 -7.62
CA ASN A 227 13.89 -2.11 -7.57
C ASN A 227 14.36 -0.84 -6.83
N ALA A 228 15.06 -0.95 -5.70
CA ALA A 228 15.58 0.21 -4.98
C ALA A 228 16.66 0.96 -5.79
N LEU A 229 17.53 0.23 -6.50
CA LEU A 229 18.53 0.81 -7.39
C LEU A 229 17.91 1.57 -8.56
N ILE A 230 16.81 1.07 -9.15
CA ILE A 230 16.05 1.81 -10.17
C ILE A 230 15.50 3.11 -9.59
N LEU A 231 14.94 3.05 -8.38
CA LEU A 231 14.32 4.21 -7.72
C LEU A 231 15.35 5.25 -7.27
N SER A 232 16.58 4.84 -6.96
CA SER A 232 17.70 5.74 -6.63
C SER A 232 18.40 6.30 -7.86
N GLY A 233 18.21 5.67 -9.04
CA GLY A 233 18.86 6.06 -10.30
C GLY A 233 20.16 5.31 -10.62
N ASP A 234 20.58 4.35 -9.83
CA ASP A 234 21.75 3.48 -10.13
C ASP A 234 21.36 2.37 -11.12
N LEU A 235 21.10 2.79 -12.36
CA LEU A 235 20.61 1.90 -13.42
C LEU A 235 21.62 0.84 -13.86
N PRO A 236 22.94 1.11 -13.95
CA PRO A 236 23.93 0.09 -14.30
C PRO A 236 23.94 -1.06 -13.32
N ARG A 237 23.92 -0.76 -12.02
CA ARG A 237 23.90 -1.77 -10.98
C ARG A 237 22.55 -2.52 -10.94
N ALA A 238 21.42 -1.81 -11.15
CA ALA A 238 20.10 -2.42 -11.26
C ALA A 238 20.04 -3.45 -12.40
N ARG A 239 20.61 -3.09 -13.56
CA ARG A 239 20.67 -3.99 -14.73
C ARG A 239 21.50 -5.23 -14.42
N SER A 240 22.72 -5.06 -13.92
CA SER A 240 23.59 -6.20 -13.55
C SER A 240 22.92 -7.14 -12.54
N THR A 241 22.20 -6.57 -11.58
CA THR A 241 21.45 -7.37 -10.58
C THR A 241 20.32 -8.16 -11.23
N LEU A 242 19.53 -7.56 -12.13
CA LEU A 242 18.41 -8.23 -12.82
C LEU A 242 18.86 -9.27 -13.85
N ASP A 243 20.00 -9.04 -14.53
CA ASP A 243 20.56 -9.97 -15.51
C ASP A 243 21.09 -11.23 -14.83
N GLY A 244 21.54 -11.12 -13.59
CA GLY A 244 21.99 -12.26 -12.76
C GLY A 244 20.85 -13.11 -12.19
N LEU A 245 19.57 -12.66 -12.29
CA LEU A 245 18.44 -13.38 -11.73
C LEU A 245 17.91 -14.46 -12.69
N ALA A 246 17.84 -15.69 -12.20
CA ALA A 246 17.13 -16.76 -12.89
C ALA A 246 15.63 -16.43 -12.99
N VAL A 247 14.98 -16.87 -14.08
CA VAL A 247 13.53 -16.72 -14.23
C VAL A 247 12.83 -17.65 -13.22
N PRO A 248 12.02 -17.13 -12.32
CA PRO A 248 11.31 -17.96 -11.35
C PRO A 248 10.33 -18.92 -12.02
N SER A 249 10.08 -20.08 -11.41
CA SER A 249 9.04 -21.01 -11.88
C SER A 249 7.62 -20.56 -11.51
N ASP A 250 7.47 -19.75 -10.47
CA ASP A 250 6.19 -19.21 -10.03
C ASP A 250 5.74 -18.07 -10.95
N PRO A 251 4.51 -18.13 -11.50
CA PRO A 251 4.01 -17.11 -12.43
C PRO A 251 3.93 -15.70 -11.82
N SER A 252 3.61 -15.60 -10.53
CA SER A 252 3.52 -14.32 -9.83
C SER A 252 4.88 -13.66 -9.69
N GLN A 253 5.91 -14.44 -9.35
CA GLN A 253 7.29 -13.97 -9.28
C GLN A 253 7.82 -13.59 -10.67
N GLN A 254 7.46 -14.36 -11.73
CA GLN A 254 7.77 -13.99 -13.11
C GLN A 254 7.17 -12.63 -13.47
N ALA A 255 5.88 -12.43 -13.19
CA ALA A 255 5.19 -11.17 -13.47
C ALA A 255 5.87 -10.00 -12.75
N GLN A 256 6.31 -10.20 -11.52
CA GLN A 256 7.02 -9.19 -10.76
C GLN A 256 8.41 -8.88 -11.32
N LEU A 257 9.18 -9.90 -11.68
CA LEU A 257 10.47 -9.72 -12.32
C LEU A 257 10.32 -8.95 -13.64
N GLN A 258 9.33 -9.29 -14.47
CA GLN A 258 9.04 -8.58 -15.71
C GLN A 258 8.62 -7.12 -15.45
N ARG A 259 7.80 -6.87 -14.44
CA ARG A 259 7.44 -5.50 -14.02
C ARG A 259 8.68 -4.68 -13.65
N THR A 260 9.62 -5.28 -12.90
CA THR A 260 10.85 -4.59 -12.50
C THR A 260 11.76 -4.31 -13.70
N ARG A 261 11.87 -5.28 -14.64
CA ARG A 261 12.58 -5.08 -15.91
C ARG A 261 11.95 -3.96 -16.75
N GLY A 262 10.62 -3.92 -16.84
CA GLY A 262 9.92 -2.84 -17.54
C GLY A 262 10.17 -1.47 -16.91
N ARG A 263 10.25 -1.38 -15.58
CA ARG A 263 10.65 -0.14 -14.88
C ARG A 263 12.07 0.28 -15.21
N LEU A 264 13.00 -0.67 -15.26
CA LEU A 264 14.38 -0.40 -15.65
C LEU A 264 14.45 0.14 -17.09
N LEU A 265 13.75 -0.48 -18.03
CA LEU A 265 13.70 -0.02 -19.43
C LEU A 265 13.16 1.40 -19.53
N LEU A 266 12.11 1.76 -18.80
CA LEU A 266 11.61 3.13 -18.73
C LEU A 266 12.64 4.09 -18.15
N ALA A 267 13.32 3.71 -17.09
CA ALA A 267 14.37 4.53 -16.46
C ALA A 267 15.59 4.72 -17.38
N GLU A 268 15.88 3.74 -18.24
CA GLU A 268 16.92 3.81 -19.27
C GLU A 268 16.48 4.56 -20.55
N ASN A 269 15.29 5.17 -20.53
CA ASN A 269 14.72 5.84 -21.70
C ASN A 269 14.50 4.91 -22.90
N LYS A 270 14.03 3.67 -22.65
CA LYS A 270 13.68 2.68 -23.66
C LYS A 270 12.17 2.37 -23.64
N PRO A 271 11.31 3.38 -23.91
CA PRO A 271 9.87 3.22 -23.71
C PRO A 271 9.21 2.20 -24.66
N ALA A 272 9.74 2.02 -25.88
CA ALA A 272 9.19 1.05 -26.82
C ALA A 272 9.42 -0.41 -26.35
N GLU A 273 10.62 -0.71 -25.83
CA GLU A 273 10.91 -2.03 -25.27
C GLU A 273 10.09 -2.27 -23.99
N ALA A 274 9.93 -1.26 -23.14
CA ALA A 274 9.10 -1.32 -21.95
C ALA A 274 7.62 -1.58 -22.31
N LEU A 275 7.11 -0.89 -23.33
CA LEU A 275 5.74 -1.05 -23.82
C LEU A 275 5.47 -2.50 -24.26
N ALA A 276 6.34 -3.07 -25.10
CA ALA A 276 6.21 -4.45 -25.55
C ALA A 276 6.19 -5.44 -24.38
N LEU A 277 7.06 -5.25 -23.39
CA LEU A 277 7.13 -6.09 -22.20
C LEU A 277 5.86 -5.99 -21.35
N TYR A 278 5.34 -4.77 -21.13
CA TYR A 278 4.12 -4.56 -20.36
C TYR A 278 2.86 -5.04 -21.08
N GLN A 279 2.80 -4.95 -22.43
CA GLN A 279 1.73 -5.51 -23.24
C GLN A 279 1.71 -7.04 -23.12
N GLN A 280 2.87 -7.68 -23.17
CA GLN A 280 2.98 -9.12 -22.94
C GLN A 280 2.49 -9.48 -21.53
N LEU A 281 2.90 -8.73 -20.51
CA LEU A 281 2.47 -8.95 -19.12
C LEU A 281 0.96 -8.75 -18.95
N ALA A 282 0.37 -7.75 -19.61
CA ALA A 282 -1.07 -7.46 -19.51
C ALA A 282 -1.93 -8.52 -20.20
N SER A 283 -1.40 -9.22 -21.19
CA SER A 283 -2.09 -10.28 -21.95
C SER A 283 -1.85 -11.70 -21.40
N ALA A 284 -0.88 -11.86 -20.49
CA ALA A 284 -0.56 -13.17 -19.93
C ALA A 284 -1.74 -13.72 -19.11
N PRO A 285 -2.14 -15.00 -19.33
CA PRO A 285 -3.09 -15.64 -18.45
C PRO A 285 -2.44 -15.88 -17.09
N VAL A 286 -2.95 -15.25 -16.06
CA VAL A 286 -2.49 -15.46 -14.69
C VAL A 286 -3.56 -16.27 -13.97
N ASN A 287 -3.22 -17.44 -13.47
CA ASN A 287 -4.13 -18.28 -12.68
C ASN A 287 -4.35 -17.66 -11.30
N GLY A 288 -5.58 -17.30 -10.96
CA GLY A 288 -5.95 -16.77 -9.67
C GLY A 288 -6.41 -15.31 -9.75
N ASP A 289 -6.04 -14.47 -8.80
CA ASP A 289 -6.52 -13.08 -8.73
C ASP A 289 -5.70 -12.15 -9.65
N GLU A 290 -5.96 -12.30 -10.90
CA GLU A 290 -5.22 -11.76 -12.06
C GLU A 290 -5.25 -10.23 -12.15
N GLY A 291 -6.20 -9.61 -11.45
CA GLY A 291 -6.50 -8.20 -11.63
C GLY A 291 -5.32 -7.27 -11.39
N PHE A 292 -4.53 -7.53 -10.38
CA PHE A 292 -3.48 -6.61 -9.98
C PHE A 292 -2.28 -6.57 -10.93
N TYR A 293 -1.77 -7.73 -11.35
CA TYR A 293 -0.64 -7.76 -12.30
C TYR A 293 -1.01 -7.07 -13.59
N ARG A 294 -2.23 -7.32 -14.07
CA ARG A 294 -2.77 -6.67 -15.24
C ARG A 294 -2.90 -5.15 -15.03
N ALA A 295 -3.39 -4.71 -13.90
CA ALA A 295 -3.52 -3.29 -13.60
C ALA A 295 -2.15 -2.59 -13.54
N TRP A 296 -1.14 -3.22 -12.94
CA TRP A 296 0.22 -2.68 -12.94
C TRP A 296 0.88 -2.73 -14.31
N ALA A 297 0.60 -3.73 -15.12
CA ALA A 297 1.05 -3.76 -16.51
C ALA A 297 0.42 -2.63 -17.31
N LEU A 298 -0.87 -2.35 -17.12
CA LEU A 298 -1.58 -1.23 -17.73
C LEU A 298 -1.01 0.14 -17.27
N ASP A 299 -0.65 0.29 -15.99
CA ASP A 299 0.08 1.48 -15.52
C ASP A 299 1.45 1.60 -16.20
N GLY A 300 2.15 0.49 -16.41
CA GLY A 300 3.41 0.42 -17.17
C GLY A 300 3.22 0.82 -18.65
N ILE A 301 2.16 0.32 -19.29
CA ILE A 301 1.77 0.69 -20.67
C ILE A 301 1.54 2.21 -20.71
N SER A 302 0.75 2.76 -19.79
CA SER A 302 0.50 4.21 -19.74
C SER A 302 1.78 5.02 -19.64
N LYS A 303 2.74 4.60 -18.80
CA LYS A 303 4.03 5.28 -18.66
C LYS A 303 4.84 5.22 -19.95
N SER A 304 4.84 4.07 -20.61
CA SER A 304 5.55 3.85 -21.87
C SER A 304 4.94 4.67 -23.01
N GLU A 305 3.61 4.65 -23.15
CA GLU A 305 2.89 5.44 -24.15
C GLU A 305 3.09 6.96 -23.96
N SER A 306 3.05 7.41 -22.69
CA SER A 306 3.31 8.83 -22.38
C SER A 306 4.75 9.22 -22.73
N ALA A 307 5.73 8.35 -22.48
CA ALA A 307 7.13 8.59 -22.87
C ALA A 307 7.34 8.57 -24.39
N LEU A 308 6.48 7.91 -25.14
CA LEU A 308 6.44 7.91 -26.62
C LEU A 308 5.66 9.10 -27.19
N GLY A 309 5.01 9.92 -26.35
CA GLY A 309 4.18 11.05 -26.78
C GLY A 309 2.74 10.68 -27.11
N ASN A 310 2.31 9.44 -26.87
CA ASN A 310 1.00 8.93 -27.18
C ASN A 310 0.01 9.14 -26.01
N GLU A 311 -0.27 10.42 -25.69
CA GLU A 311 -1.04 10.80 -24.48
C GLU A 311 -2.45 10.18 -24.42
N ALA A 312 -3.13 10.02 -25.57
CA ALA A 312 -4.48 9.43 -25.60
C ALA A 312 -4.44 7.93 -25.23
N GLN A 313 -3.47 7.18 -25.78
CA GLN A 313 -3.27 5.76 -25.44
C GLN A 313 -2.85 5.59 -23.97
N ALA A 314 -2.00 6.48 -23.51
CA ALA A 314 -1.58 6.50 -22.10
C ALA A 314 -2.77 6.73 -21.15
N ALA A 315 -3.68 7.64 -21.49
CA ALA A 315 -4.90 7.89 -20.73
C ALA A 315 -5.83 6.65 -20.74
N GLN A 316 -6.05 6.05 -21.90
CA GLN A 316 -6.85 4.85 -22.02
C GLN A 316 -6.32 3.67 -21.19
N ALA A 317 -5.01 3.49 -21.15
CA ALA A 317 -4.38 2.46 -20.33
C ALA A 317 -4.59 2.73 -18.83
N LEU A 318 -4.55 3.99 -18.38
CA LEU A 318 -4.86 4.35 -16.99
C LEU A 318 -6.32 4.08 -16.63
N ASP A 319 -7.26 4.41 -17.51
CA ASP A 319 -8.68 4.13 -17.30
C ASP A 319 -8.90 2.63 -17.08
N GLN A 320 -8.31 1.80 -17.96
CA GLN A 320 -8.37 0.35 -17.83
C GLN A 320 -7.71 -0.14 -16.53
N ALA A 321 -6.58 0.44 -16.14
CA ALA A 321 -5.92 0.10 -14.88
C ALA A 321 -6.83 0.38 -13.68
N ILE A 322 -7.47 1.55 -13.64
CA ILE A 322 -8.41 1.95 -12.59
C ILE A 322 -9.59 0.97 -12.50
N ASP A 323 -10.15 0.55 -13.65
CA ASP A 323 -11.29 -0.38 -13.68
C ASP A 323 -10.88 -1.79 -13.20
N VAL A 324 -9.70 -2.26 -13.61
CA VAL A 324 -9.16 -3.55 -13.15
C VAL A 324 -8.89 -3.51 -11.64
N PHE A 325 -8.28 -2.45 -11.14
CA PHE A 325 -8.06 -2.27 -9.71
C PHE A 325 -9.36 -2.22 -8.92
N ALA A 326 -10.37 -1.52 -9.43
CA ALA A 326 -11.66 -1.43 -8.77
C ALA A 326 -12.31 -2.81 -8.58
N LYS A 327 -12.26 -3.66 -9.62
CA LYS A 327 -12.78 -5.03 -9.58
C LYS A 327 -11.97 -5.93 -8.64
N ALA A 328 -10.64 -5.83 -8.68
CA ALA A 328 -9.78 -6.62 -7.84
C ALA A 328 -9.99 -6.29 -6.35
N ARG A 329 -10.07 -4.98 -6.02
CA ARG A 329 -10.28 -4.50 -4.66
C ARG A 329 -11.61 -4.96 -4.03
N ALA A 330 -12.67 -5.08 -4.81
CA ALA A 330 -13.97 -5.54 -4.32
C ALA A 330 -13.91 -6.96 -3.71
N LYS A 331 -12.86 -7.73 -4.02
CA LYS A 331 -12.65 -9.08 -3.50
C LYS A 331 -11.95 -9.11 -2.12
N PHE A 332 -11.35 -8.02 -1.66
CA PHE A 332 -10.68 -7.98 -0.36
C PHE A 332 -11.66 -7.90 0.79
N ARG A 333 -11.38 -8.63 1.86
CA ARG A 333 -12.17 -8.66 3.08
C ARG A 333 -11.68 -7.67 4.15
N SER A 334 -10.37 -7.39 4.19
CA SER A 334 -9.79 -6.48 5.18
C SER A 334 -9.82 -5.04 4.73
N ASP A 335 -10.40 -4.16 5.55
CA ASP A 335 -10.45 -2.72 5.27
C ASP A 335 -9.11 -2.04 5.46
N GLU A 336 -8.28 -2.52 6.39
CA GLU A 336 -6.92 -2.03 6.61
C GLU A 336 -6.04 -2.28 5.39
N PHE A 337 -6.20 -3.44 4.76
CA PHE A 337 -5.48 -3.75 3.52
C PHE A 337 -6.00 -2.91 2.35
N LYS A 338 -7.31 -2.68 2.26
CA LYS A 338 -7.89 -1.76 1.28
C LYS A 338 -7.28 -0.36 1.42
N MET A 339 -7.05 0.12 2.65
CA MET A 339 -6.42 1.43 2.89
C MET A 339 -4.94 1.46 2.50
N GLY A 340 -4.18 0.43 2.83
CA GLY A 340 -2.77 0.33 2.42
C GLY A 340 -2.61 0.29 0.90
N LEU A 341 -3.42 -0.51 0.24
CA LEU A 341 -3.46 -0.59 -1.22
C LEU A 341 -3.93 0.72 -1.86
N PHE A 342 -4.86 1.43 -1.21
CA PHE A 342 -5.39 2.70 -1.71
C PHE A 342 -4.30 3.75 -1.86
N SER A 343 -3.34 3.83 -0.94
CA SER A 343 -2.23 4.79 -1.05
C SER A 343 -1.38 4.56 -2.31
N ASP A 344 -1.18 3.31 -2.71
CA ASP A 344 -0.45 2.97 -3.93
C ASP A 344 -1.29 3.24 -5.19
N LEU A 345 -2.61 3.03 -5.11
CA LEU A 345 -3.56 3.33 -6.18
C LEU A 345 -3.80 4.82 -6.38
N GLN A 346 -3.70 5.62 -5.31
CA GLN A 346 -3.88 7.07 -5.39
C GLN A 346 -3.01 7.69 -6.46
N VAL A 347 -1.77 7.20 -6.63
CA VAL A 347 -0.85 7.68 -7.68
C VAL A 347 -1.40 7.41 -9.09
N VAL A 348 -2.09 6.28 -9.30
CA VAL A 348 -2.69 5.94 -10.60
C VAL A 348 -3.87 6.87 -10.89
N PHE A 349 -4.75 7.12 -9.90
CA PHE A 349 -5.84 8.07 -10.02
C PHE A 349 -5.33 9.48 -10.30
N GLU A 350 -4.34 9.96 -9.55
CA GLU A 350 -3.76 11.30 -9.71
C GLU A 350 -3.14 11.48 -11.10
N ARG A 351 -2.47 10.45 -11.62
CA ARG A 351 -1.94 10.48 -12.99
C ARG A 351 -3.05 10.52 -14.04
N ALA A 352 -4.12 9.75 -13.86
CA ALA A 352 -5.26 9.75 -14.77
C ALA A 352 -5.96 11.12 -14.78
N ILE A 353 -6.23 11.69 -13.62
CA ILE A 353 -6.79 13.04 -13.48
C ILE A 353 -5.91 14.06 -14.22
N GLY A 354 -4.60 14.04 -13.93
CA GLY A 354 -3.65 14.94 -14.56
C GLY A 354 -3.56 14.80 -16.08
N MET A 355 -3.70 13.59 -16.59
CA MET A 355 -3.65 13.30 -18.02
C MET A 355 -4.91 13.74 -18.75
N HIS A 356 -6.11 13.42 -18.23
CA HIS A 356 -7.38 13.87 -18.81
C HIS A 356 -7.52 15.40 -18.76
N SER A 357 -7.00 16.04 -17.68
CA SER A 357 -6.90 17.51 -17.61
C SER A 357 -6.04 18.07 -18.75
N ARG A 358 -4.85 17.51 -19.02
CA ARG A 358 -4.01 17.95 -20.16
C ARG A 358 -4.65 17.71 -21.53
N LEU A 359 -5.43 16.64 -21.66
CA LEU A 359 -6.15 16.30 -22.89
C LEU A 359 -7.42 17.17 -23.10
N GLY A 360 -7.73 18.12 -22.20
CA GLY A 360 -8.91 18.95 -22.28
C GLY A 360 -10.22 18.18 -22.11
N GLN A 361 -10.20 17.15 -21.26
CA GLN A 361 -11.35 16.29 -20.94
C GLN A 361 -11.82 16.51 -19.49
N PRO A 362 -12.34 17.72 -19.14
CA PRO A 362 -12.60 18.09 -17.76
C PRO A 362 -13.67 17.21 -17.07
N ALA A 363 -14.70 16.78 -17.79
CA ALA A 363 -15.74 15.91 -17.24
C ALA A 363 -15.12 14.55 -16.80
N LYS A 364 -14.29 13.97 -17.64
CA LYS A 364 -13.66 12.69 -17.34
C LYS A 364 -12.63 12.79 -16.21
N ALA A 365 -11.85 13.87 -16.16
CA ALA A 365 -10.95 14.15 -15.06
C ALA A 365 -11.69 14.31 -13.73
N PHE A 366 -12.84 14.99 -13.75
CA PHE A 366 -13.73 15.12 -12.60
C PHE A 366 -14.30 13.76 -12.16
N ASP A 367 -14.84 12.94 -13.07
CA ASP A 367 -15.39 11.61 -12.75
C ASP A 367 -14.36 10.70 -12.08
N ILE A 368 -13.12 10.73 -12.56
CA ILE A 368 -12.02 9.98 -11.95
C ILE A 368 -11.72 10.51 -10.55
N SER A 369 -11.75 11.85 -10.36
CA SER A 369 -11.58 12.47 -9.04
C SER A 369 -12.66 12.04 -8.07
N GLU A 370 -13.93 12.03 -8.48
CA GLU A 370 -15.05 11.61 -7.63
C GLU A 370 -14.98 10.10 -7.31
N ARG A 371 -14.60 9.26 -8.27
CA ARG A 371 -14.34 7.84 -8.01
C ARG A 371 -13.25 7.64 -6.96
N SER A 372 -12.21 8.46 -6.99
CA SER A 372 -11.14 8.42 -5.98
C SER A 372 -11.67 8.82 -4.59
N ARG A 373 -12.50 9.86 -4.49
CA ARG A 373 -13.08 10.37 -3.21
C ARG A 373 -14.13 9.44 -2.63
N ALA A 374 -15.09 9.01 -3.45
CA ALA A 374 -16.15 8.10 -3.02
C ALA A 374 -15.55 6.82 -2.44
N ARG A 375 -14.46 6.37 -3.02
CA ARG A 375 -13.71 5.20 -2.55
C ARG A 375 -13.08 5.43 -1.18
N ALA A 376 -12.43 6.56 -0.97
CA ALA A 376 -11.82 6.91 0.31
C ALA A 376 -12.88 7.04 1.42
N LEU A 377 -14.04 7.61 1.11
CA LEU A 377 -15.15 7.74 2.06
C LEU A 377 -15.74 6.37 2.42
N LEU A 378 -15.97 5.50 1.43
CA LEU A 378 -16.46 4.13 1.68
C LEU A 378 -15.54 3.35 2.60
N ASP A 379 -14.23 3.44 2.38
CA ASP A 379 -13.25 2.77 3.23
C ASP A 379 -13.26 3.30 4.66
N ALA A 380 -13.45 4.60 4.83
CA ALA A 380 -13.52 5.23 6.15
C ALA A 380 -14.82 4.88 6.90
N VAL A 381 -15.93 4.62 6.18
CA VAL A 381 -17.24 4.32 6.75
C VAL A 381 -17.43 2.81 6.98
N ALA A 382 -16.94 1.96 6.08
CA ALA A 382 -17.04 0.51 6.19
C ALA A 382 -16.38 -0.06 7.46
N GLY A 383 -15.36 0.61 7.99
CA GLY A 383 -14.75 0.26 9.28
C GLY A 383 -15.63 0.58 10.51
N ARG A 384 -16.79 1.24 10.35
CA ARG A 384 -17.64 1.71 11.45
C ARG A 384 -19.05 1.13 11.48
N ALA A 385 -19.52 0.50 10.42
CA ALA A 385 -20.87 -0.03 10.35
C ALA A 385 -20.92 -1.31 9.53
N GLU A 386 -21.77 -2.25 9.96
CA GLU A 386 -22.30 -3.33 9.10
C GLU A 386 -23.20 -2.71 8.01
N ILE A 387 -22.63 -1.87 7.18
CA ILE A 387 -23.33 -1.34 6.01
C ILE A 387 -23.25 -2.45 4.97
N GLY A 388 -24.40 -3.02 4.65
CA GLY A 388 -24.52 -4.03 3.60
C GLY A 388 -23.81 -3.58 2.32
N ASN A 389 -23.47 -4.54 1.47
CA ASN A 389 -22.72 -4.44 0.21
C ASN A 389 -23.25 -3.41 -0.81
N GLY A 390 -23.66 -2.22 -0.35
CA GLY A 390 -24.02 -1.10 -1.20
C GLY A 390 -22.76 -0.55 -1.88
N GLU A 391 -22.63 -0.75 -3.19
CA GLU A 391 -21.70 0.04 -3.98
C GLU A 391 -22.05 1.50 -3.79
N ALA A 392 -21.16 2.30 -3.16
CA ALA A 392 -21.34 3.74 -3.23
C ALA A 392 -21.14 4.16 -4.70
N ILE A 393 -22.20 4.56 -5.29
CA ILE A 393 -22.22 5.07 -6.66
C ILE A 393 -21.55 6.45 -6.59
N ALA A 394 -20.33 6.55 -7.12
CA ALA A 394 -19.73 7.85 -7.37
C ALA A 394 -20.63 8.59 -8.39
N LEU A 395 -21.09 9.79 -8.06
CA LEU A 395 -21.82 10.60 -8.98
C LEU A 395 -20.89 11.07 -10.11
N ASP A 396 -21.20 10.69 -11.34
CA ASP A 396 -20.51 11.25 -12.50
C ASP A 396 -20.96 12.70 -12.79
N ALA A 397 -20.19 13.36 -13.62
CA ALA A 397 -20.48 14.75 -14.01
C ALA A 397 -21.89 14.94 -14.57
N THR A 398 -22.33 14.00 -15.41
CA THR A 398 -23.65 14.06 -16.07
C THR A 398 -24.78 13.93 -15.05
N THR A 399 -24.69 12.98 -14.16
CA THR A 399 -25.68 12.77 -13.09
C THR A 399 -25.73 13.97 -12.16
N LEU A 400 -24.57 14.48 -11.75
CA LEU A 400 -24.49 15.65 -10.87
C LEU A 400 -25.08 16.89 -11.53
N GLN A 401 -24.79 17.14 -12.81
CA GLN A 401 -25.36 18.25 -13.58
C GLN A 401 -26.88 18.20 -13.62
N ALA A 402 -27.47 17.02 -13.82
CA ALA A 402 -28.91 16.84 -13.85
C ALA A 402 -29.60 17.14 -12.49
N MET A 403 -28.85 17.07 -11.40
CA MET A 403 -29.32 17.35 -10.03
C MET A 403 -29.22 18.83 -9.64
N LEU A 404 -28.38 19.61 -10.33
CA LEU A 404 -28.14 21.01 -10.00
C LEU A 404 -29.34 21.90 -10.36
N ARG A 405 -29.65 22.83 -9.49
CA ARG A 405 -30.58 23.88 -9.79
C ARG A 405 -29.94 24.95 -10.69
N PRO A 406 -30.75 25.73 -11.46
CA PRO A 406 -30.18 26.74 -12.35
C PRO A 406 -29.35 27.82 -11.66
N ASP A 407 -29.57 28.06 -10.38
CA ASP A 407 -28.81 29.01 -9.54
C ASP A 407 -27.65 28.39 -8.82
N GLU A 408 -27.43 27.07 -8.93
CA GLU A 408 -26.33 26.34 -8.24
C GLU A 408 -25.14 26.08 -9.15
N VAL A 409 -23.96 26.14 -8.54
CA VAL A 409 -22.68 25.78 -9.16
C VAL A 409 -21.86 24.95 -8.17
N VAL A 410 -21.34 23.81 -8.62
CA VAL A 410 -20.38 23.03 -7.85
C VAL A 410 -18.97 23.40 -8.27
N VAL A 411 -18.14 23.70 -7.30
CA VAL A 411 -16.70 23.91 -7.45
C VAL A 411 -15.97 22.77 -6.78
N ALA A 412 -15.38 21.90 -7.58
CA ALA A 412 -14.61 20.77 -7.07
C ALA A 412 -13.11 20.98 -7.28
N TYR A 413 -12.32 20.79 -6.23
CA TYR A 413 -10.87 20.88 -6.29
C TYR A 413 -10.24 19.49 -6.18
N HIS A 414 -9.08 19.32 -6.82
CA HIS A 414 -8.21 18.16 -6.61
C HIS A 414 -6.74 18.59 -6.51
N ALA A 415 -6.14 18.41 -5.35
CA ALA A 415 -4.73 18.73 -5.13
C ALA A 415 -3.86 17.57 -5.62
N LEU A 416 -3.33 17.67 -6.84
CA LEU A 416 -2.31 16.78 -7.36
C LEU A 416 -0.95 17.07 -6.71
N PRO A 417 0.04 16.16 -6.75
CA PRO A 417 1.36 16.40 -6.19
C PRO A 417 2.04 17.66 -6.75
N ASP A 418 1.88 17.90 -8.06
CA ASP A 418 2.55 18.94 -8.83
C ASP A 418 1.70 20.20 -9.07
N ARG A 419 0.38 20.10 -8.97
CA ARG A 419 -0.55 21.21 -9.18
C ARG A 419 -1.91 21.00 -8.52
N LEU A 420 -2.65 22.10 -8.40
CA LEU A 420 -4.08 22.06 -8.07
C LEU A 420 -4.91 22.08 -9.37
N VAL A 421 -5.96 21.28 -9.41
CA VAL A 421 -6.98 21.29 -10.46
C VAL A 421 -8.29 21.72 -9.84
N ALA A 422 -9.08 22.52 -10.54
CA ALA A 422 -10.40 22.95 -10.13
C ALA A 422 -11.39 22.82 -11.29
N TRP A 423 -12.56 22.27 -11.00
CA TRP A 423 -13.67 22.19 -11.96
C TRP A 423 -14.85 23.00 -11.48
N VAL A 424 -15.52 23.62 -12.43
CA VAL A 424 -16.79 24.32 -12.24
C VAL A 424 -17.86 23.57 -13.01
N LEU A 425 -18.84 23.05 -12.26
CA LEU A 425 -19.99 22.31 -12.81
C LEU A 425 -21.24 23.15 -12.66
N SER A 426 -21.99 23.29 -13.73
CA SER A 426 -23.32 23.92 -13.78
C SER A 426 -24.23 23.08 -14.65
N ASN A 427 -25.50 23.46 -14.79
CA ASN A 427 -26.40 22.80 -15.73
C ASN A 427 -25.89 22.86 -17.18
N ASP A 428 -25.04 23.85 -17.52
CA ASP A 428 -24.51 24.04 -18.87
C ASP A 428 -23.32 23.12 -19.19
N GLY A 429 -22.70 22.54 -18.20
CA GLY A 429 -21.54 21.66 -18.42
C GLY A 429 -20.52 21.67 -17.31
N VAL A 430 -19.40 20.99 -17.61
CA VAL A 430 -18.22 20.93 -16.76
C VAL A 430 -17.06 21.62 -17.48
N ARG A 431 -16.39 22.53 -16.80
CA ARG A 431 -15.15 23.13 -17.28
C ARG A 431 -14.07 23.09 -16.22
N GLU A 432 -12.83 23.01 -16.64
CA GLU A 432 -11.67 23.19 -15.77
C GLU A 432 -11.31 24.68 -15.67
N ALA A 433 -11.13 25.16 -14.45
CA ALA A 433 -10.71 26.54 -14.21
C ALA A 433 -9.21 26.69 -14.48
N LYS A 434 -8.82 27.75 -15.17
CA LYS A 434 -7.41 28.08 -15.46
C LYS A 434 -6.78 28.78 -14.25
N LEU A 435 -6.25 28.02 -13.32
CA LEU A 435 -5.58 28.58 -12.15
C LEU A 435 -4.31 29.34 -12.56
N PRO A 436 -4.01 30.51 -11.95
CA PRO A 436 -2.96 31.40 -12.40
C PRO A 436 -1.55 30.85 -12.16
N VAL A 437 -1.40 29.91 -11.22
CA VAL A 437 -0.12 29.30 -10.84
C VAL A 437 -0.30 27.81 -10.59
N ALA A 438 0.64 27.02 -11.05
CA ALA A 438 0.73 25.59 -10.69
C ALA A 438 1.23 25.48 -9.24
N ILE A 439 0.29 25.41 -8.28
CA ILE A 439 0.63 25.23 -6.87
C ILE A 439 0.71 23.74 -6.51
N LYS A 440 1.86 23.31 -6.00
CA LYS A 440 2.06 21.94 -5.53
C LYS A 440 1.26 21.69 -4.26
N ARG A 441 0.83 20.44 -4.05
CA ARG A 441 0.09 20.04 -2.83
C ARG A 441 0.79 20.46 -1.53
N ALA A 442 2.11 20.30 -1.45
CA ALA A 442 2.88 20.68 -0.26
C ALA A 442 2.89 22.19 -0.01
N ASP A 443 2.94 22.99 -1.08
CA ASP A 443 2.92 24.47 -0.97
C ASP A 443 1.52 24.95 -0.58
N LEU A 444 0.49 24.32 -1.15
CA LEU A 444 -0.90 24.58 -0.80
C LEU A 444 -1.16 24.26 0.67
N ALA A 445 -0.63 23.14 1.19
CA ALA A 445 -0.75 22.78 2.60
C ALA A 445 -0.14 23.87 3.51
N ARG A 446 1.10 24.30 3.22
CA ARG A 446 1.74 25.38 4.00
C ARG A 446 0.97 26.69 3.97
N LEU A 447 0.39 27.03 2.82
CA LEU A 447 -0.41 28.25 2.68
C LEU A 447 -1.70 28.18 3.51
N VAL A 448 -2.40 27.04 3.47
CA VAL A 448 -3.62 26.81 4.26
C VAL A 448 -3.32 26.81 5.75
N ASP A 449 -2.25 26.14 6.17
CA ASP A 449 -1.86 26.07 7.58
C ASP A 449 -1.47 27.45 8.11
N ALA A 450 -0.70 28.23 7.35
CA ALA A 450 -0.34 29.60 7.73
C ALA A 450 -1.58 30.51 7.87
N TYR A 451 -2.56 30.39 6.99
CA TYR A 451 -3.81 31.15 7.07
C TYR A 451 -4.63 30.76 8.29
N ARG A 452 -4.83 29.45 8.52
CA ARG A 452 -5.53 28.94 9.70
C ARG A 452 -4.88 29.39 10.99
N ASP A 453 -3.56 29.27 11.08
CA ASP A 453 -2.80 29.69 12.25
C ASP A 453 -2.96 31.20 12.54
N ALA A 454 -2.97 32.03 11.48
CA ALA A 454 -3.25 33.46 11.63
C ALA A 454 -4.67 33.72 12.18
N LEU A 455 -5.67 33.00 11.70
CA LEU A 455 -7.07 33.15 12.16
C LEU A 455 -7.23 32.66 13.61
N ILE A 456 -6.69 31.49 13.96
CA ILE A 456 -6.81 30.90 15.29
C ILE A 456 -6.14 31.80 16.35
N ASN A 457 -4.98 32.37 16.01
CA ASN A 457 -4.22 33.25 16.92
C ASN A 457 -4.61 34.73 16.78
N VAL A 458 -5.72 35.04 16.13
CA VAL A 458 -6.26 36.41 15.97
C VAL A 458 -5.19 37.37 15.41
N ARG A 459 -4.36 36.90 14.51
CA ARG A 459 -3.36 37.70 13.80
C ARG A 459 -3.93 38.27 12.50
N PRO A 460 -3.37 39.38 11.96
CA PRO A 460 -3.80 39.92 10.67
C PRO A 460 -3.72 38.85 9.58
N ALA A 461 -4.85 38.50 9.00
CA ALA A 461 -4.96 37.43 8.00
C ALA A 461 -5.56 37.91 6.66
N ALA A 462 -5.97 39.17 6.57
CA ALA A 462 -6.67 39.72 5.41
C ALA A 462 -5.85 39.58 4.12
N ASP A 463 -4.58 39.98 4.10
CA ASP A 463 -3.71 39.90 2.94
C ASP A 463 -3.45 38.48 2.47
N VAL A 464 -3.38 37.52 3.40
CA VAL A 464 -3.21 36.10 3.07
C VAL A 464 -4.53 35.55 2.54
N GLY A 465 -5.65 35.93 3.16
CA GLY A 465 -7.00 35.58 2.70
C GLY A 465 -7.30 36.09 1.29
N ASP A 466 -6.93 37.33 1.00
CA ASP A 466 -7.07 37.90 -0.35
C ASP A 466 -6.22 37.16 -1.39
N LYS A 467 -4.95 36.84 -1.07
CA LYS A 467 -4.08 36.04 -1.94
C LYS A 467 -4.67 34.67 -2.24
N ILE A 468 -5.20 34.00 -1.23
CA ILE A 468 -5.85 32.69 -1.42
C ILE A 468 -7.13 32.85 -2.23
N GLY A 469 -7.93 33.89 -1.99
CA GLY A 469 -9.12 34.20 -2.77
C GLY A 469 -8.81 34.44 -4.24
N GLN A 470 -7.80 35.24 -4.54
CA GLN A 470 -7.31 35.48 -5.91
C GLN A 470 -6.80 34.20 -6.58
N LEU A 471 -6.16 33.31 -5.83
CA LEU A 471 -5.66 32.03 -6.34
C LEU A 471 -6.76 31.02 -6.62
N LEU A 472 -7.71 30.88 -5.71
CA LEU A 472 -8.69 29.78 -5.74
C LEU A 472 -10.06 30.19 -6.31
N LEU A 473 -10.49 31.44 -6.11
CA LEU A 473 -11.84 31.87 -6.42
C LEU A 473 -11.93 32.74 -7.68
N ALA A 474 -11.00 33.68 -7.87
CA ALA A 474 -11.02 34.53 -9.05
C ALA A 474 -11.01 33.76 -10.39
N PRO A 475 -10.20 32.67 -10.55
CA PRO A 475 -10.14 31.92 -11.79
C PRO A 475 -11.41 31.09 -12.08
N LEU A 476 -12.31 30.98 -11.12
CA LEU A 476 -13.55 30.22 -11.29
C LEU A 476 -14.57 30.94 -12.18
N GLU A 477 -14.44 32.25 -12.34
CA GLU A 477 -15.31 33.06 -13.21
C GLU A 477 -16.80 32.72 -13.01
N ILE A 478 -17.24 32.65 -11.74
CA ILE A 478 -18.63 32.33 -11.40
C ILE A 478 -19.44 33.59 -11.44
N PRO A 479 -20.58 33.61 -12.19
CA PRO A 479 -21.47 34.78 -12.24
C PRO A 479 -22.02 35.13 -10.84
N ALA A 480 -22.21 36.41 -10.59
CA ALA A 480 -22.82 36.88 -9.34
C ALA A 480 -24.24 36.30 -9.15
N GLY A 481 -24.63 36.09 -7.90
CA GLY A 481 -25.94 35.54 -7.53
C GLY A 481 -26.08 34.02 -7.63
N LYS A 482 -25.01 33.30 -7.97
CA LYS A 482 -24.99 31.83 -7.90
C LYS A 482 -24.70 31.33 -6.49
N ARG A 483 -25.39 30.28 -6.12
CA ARG A 483 -25.07 29.49 -4.92
C ARG A 483 -23.91 28.55 -5.21
N ILE A 484 -22.83 28.71 -4.48
CA ILE A 484 -21.60 27.92 -4.67
C ILE A 484 -21.58 26.76 -3.68
N ILE A 485 -21.42 25.55 -4.21
CA ILE A 485 -21.19 24.32 -3.44
C ILE A 485 -19.73 23.96 -3.63
N ILE A 486 -18.92 24.05 -2.56
CA ILE A 486 -17.49 23.77 -2.62
C ILE A 486 -17.21 22.33 -2.19
N VAL A 487 -16.49 21.60 -3.03
CA VAL A 487 -16.01 20.24 -2.77
C VAL A 487 -14.47 20.29 -2.67
N PRO A 488 -13.92 20.41 -1.45
CA PRO A 488 -12.49 20.51 -1.24
C PRO A 488 -11.78 19.17 -1.43
N HIS A 489 -10.44 19.21 -1.56
CA HIS A 489 -9.58 18.01 -1.56
C HIS A 489 -8.26 18.29 -0.86
N GLY A 490 -7.76 17.28 -0.13
CA GLY A 490 -6.47 17.35 0.57
C GLY A 490 -6.40 18.52 1.56
N PRO A 491 -5.39 19.40 1.49
CA PRO A 491 -5.24 20.52 2.42
C PRO A 491 -6.43 21.47 2.46
N LEU A 492 -7.21 21.55 1.37
CA LEU A 492 -8.35 22.46 1.28
C LEU A 492 -9.52 22.07 2.21
N HIS A 493 -9.55 20.87 2.76
CA HIS A 493 -10.53 20.50 3.80
C HIS A 493 -10.38 21.33 5.08
N TYR A 494 -9.21 21.90 5.30
CA TYR A 494 -8.91 22.74 6.46
C TYR A 494 -9.03 24.23 6.16
N LEU A 495 -9.36 24.62 4.95
CA LEU A 495 -9.49 26.01 4.56
C LEU A 495 -10.91 26.54 4.89
N PRO A 496 -11.03 27.57 5.72
CA PRO A 496 -12.33 28.21 5.95
C PRO A 496 -12.70 29.12 4.77
N PHE A 497 -13.27 28.55 3.72
CA PHE A 497 -13.62 29.26 2.47
C PHE A 497 -14.47 30.51 2.72
N GLN A 498 -15.38 30.46 3.72
CA GLN A 498 -16.23 31.60 4.08
C GLN A 498 -15.44 32.79 4.64
N ALA A 499 -14.23 32.58 5.12
CA ALA A 499 -13.37 33.66 5.61
C ALA A 499 -12.42 34.22 4.54
N LEU A 500 -12.48 33.66 3.33
CA LEU A 500 -11.71 34.21 2.21
C LEU A 500 -12.33 35.49 1.69
N ARG A 501 -11.48 36.32 1.13
CA ARG A 501 -11.86 37.58 0.50
C ARG A 501 -11.49 37.55 -0.98
N LEU A 502 -12.35 38.15 -1.78
CA LEU A 502 -12.10 38.44 -3.18
C LEU A 502 -12.44 39.92 -3.40
N ASP A 503 -11.46 40.68 -3.90
CA ASP A 503 -11.57 42.14 -4.10
C ASP A 503 -12.02 42.88 -2.84
N GLY A 504 -11.50 42.45 -1.68
CA GLY A 504 -11.79 43.02 -0.37
C GLY A 504 -13.14 42.63 0.25
N GLN A 505 -13.96 41.84 -0.44
CA GLN A 505 -15.24 41.35 0.04
C GLN A 505 -15.19 39.87 0.43
N TYR A 506 -15.90 39.50 1.50
CA TYR A 506 -16.04 38.08 1.87
C TYR A 506 -16.99 37.37 0.91
N LEU A 507 -16.81 36.05 0.76
CA LEU A 507 -17.62 35.18 -0.08
C LEU A 507 -19.12 35.11 0.33
N ILE A 508 -19.42 35.49 1.56
CA ILE A 508 -20.76 35.43 2.16
C ILE A 508 -21.36 36.82 2.15
#